data_eed02fe4816a42abd1fc7b45f25f23b6
#
_entry.id   eed02fe4816a42abd1fc7b45f25f23b6
#
_cell.length_a   1.000
_cell.length_b   1.000
_cell.length_c   1.000
_cell.angle_alpha   90.00
_cell.angle_beta   90.00
_cell.angle_gamma   90.00
#
_symmetry.space_group_name_H-M   'P 1'
#
loop_
_entity.id
_entity.type
_entity.pdbx_description
1 polymer ?
#
loop_
_entity_poly.entity_id
_entity_poly.type
_entity_poly.pdbx_seq_one_letter_code
_entity_poly.pdbx_strand_id
1 'polypeptide(L)'
;MLKVIHRVNTVAQLAKVDHSCGIEVDLRANADDIYLAHDPFTHGELLSNLLENYDHRLIILNVKEDGLEDRAIQLMEKYNIREYFFLDQPFPTLRKNSRIGRNCAVRVSESEPIPHQVEDMTWIWIDSFTGDWSHLVETADFARNKSLRTCLVSPELQGRQGTTEIIAIKE
;
A
#
# COMPACT_ATOMS: atom_id res chain seq x y z
N MET A 1 12.11 7.26 9.37
CA MET A 1 11.08 7.13 8.31
C MET A 1 11.47 5.98 7.39
N LEU A 2 10.56 5.04 7.11
CA LEU A 2 10.80 3.94 6.18
C LEU A 2 10.51 4.42 4.74
N LYS A 3 11.44 4.18 3.82
CA LYS A 3 11.22 4.43 2.38
C LYS A 3 10.57 3.20 1.75
N VAL A 4 9.57 3.41 0.90
CA VAL A 4 8.90 2.35 0.13
C VAL A 4 9.10 2.59 -1.35
N ILE A 5 9.48 1.56 -2.09
CA ILE A 5 9.65 1.60 -3.54
C ILE A 5 8.36 1.10 -4.19
N HIS A 6 7.79 1.93 -5.06
CA HIS A 6 6.50 1.68 -5.71
C HIS A 6 6.65 0.80 -6.97
N ARG A 7 5.64 -0.06 -7.21
CA ARG A 7 5.52 -0.96 -8.38
C ARG A 7 6.70 -1.91 -8.58
N VAL A 8 7.09 -2.60 -7.52
CA VAL A 8 8.11 -3.65 -7.59
C VAL A 8 7.43 -4.97 -7.96
N ASN A 9 7.07 -5.14 -9.23
CA ASN A 9 6.23 -6.24 -9.72
C ASN A 9 7.03 -7.42 -10.31
N THR A 10 8.37 -7.41 -10.22
CA THR A 10 9.23 -8.50 -10.70
C THR A 10 10.38 -8.78 -9.74
N VAL A 11 10.88 -10.02 -9.74
CA VAL A 11 12.08 -10.40 -8.98
C VAL A 11 13.31 -9.57 -9.41
N ALA A 12 13.42 -9.25 -10.69
CA ALA A 12 14.51 -8.42 -11.21
C ALA A 12 14.45 -6.96 -10.70
N GLN A 13 13.26 -6.41 -10.45
CA GLN A 13 13.10 -5.11 -9.78
C GLN A 13 13.41 -5.22 -8.30
N LEU A 14 12.90 -6.27 -7.61
CA LEU A 14 13.15 -6.53 -6.20
C LEU A 14 14.64 -6.59 -5.89
N ALA A 15 15.42 -7.29 -6.71
CA ALA A 15 16.87 -7.42 -6.54
C ALA A 15 17.65 -6.08 -6.59
N LYS A 16 17.03 -4.99 -7.02
CA LYS A 16 17.62 -3.64 -7.06
C LYS A 16 17.21 -2.78 -5.87
N VAL A 17 16.29 -3.24 -5.05
CA VAL A 17 15.78 -2.51 -3.87
C VAL A 17 16.67 -2.83 -2.68
N ASP A 18 17.06 -1.80 -1.93
CA ASP A 18 17.77 -1.98 -0.67
C ASP A 18 16.87 -2.66 0.37
N HIS A 19 17.38 -3.67 1.07
CA HIS A 19 16.63 -4.45 2.05
C HIS A 19 16.10 -3.61 3.23
N SER A 20 16.69 -2.45 3.49
CA SER A 20 16.19 -1.50 4.51
C SER A 20 14.91 -0.76 4.09
N CYS A 21 14.52 -0.84 2.81
CA CYS A 21 13.30 -0.26 2.27
C CYS A 21 12.11 -1.23 2.41
N GLY A 22 10.90 -0.70 2.22
CA GLY A 22 9.71 -1.46 1.87
C GLY A 22 9.49 -1.45 0.36
N ILE A 23 8.54 -2.27 -0.10
CA ILE A 23 8.09 -2.31 -1.49
C ILE A 23 6.58 -2.22 -1.58
N GLU A 24 6.07 -1.79 -2.72
CA GLU A 24 4.65 -1.92 -3.08
C GLU A 24 4.55 -2.77 -4.35
N VAL A 25 3.56 -3.66 -4.37
CA VAL A 25 3.29 -4.60 -5.46
C VAL A 25 1.81 -4.55 -5.85
N ASP A 26 1.51 -4.70 -7.14
CA ASP A 26 0.14 -4.68 -7.68
C ASP A 26 -0.40 -6.10 -7.85
N LEU A 27 -1.46 -6.44 -7.12
CA LEU A 27 -2.03 -7.80 -7.09
C LEU A 27 -3.16 -7.97 -8.10
N ARG A 28 -3.07 -9.03 -8.92
CA ARG A 28 -4.12 -9.50 -9.82
C ARG A 28 -4.26 -11.02 -9.75
N ALA A 29 -5.44 -11.53 -10.15
CA ALA A 29 -5.75 -12.95 -10.17
C ALA A 29 -5.56 -13.57 -11.56
N ASN A 30 -5.07 -14.81 -11.55
CA ASN A 30 -5.13 -15.70 -12.70
C ASN A 30 -5.53 -17.11 -12.21
N ALA A 31 -6.78 -17.46 -12.35
CA ALA A 31 -7.37 -18.67 -11.77
C ALA A 31 -7.07 -18.76 -10.26
N ASP A 32 -6.26 -19.72 -9.84
CA ASP A 32 -5.95 -19.98 -8.43
C ASP A 32 -4.72 -19.23 -7.91
N ASP A 33 -4.02 -18.46 -8.75
CA ASP A 33 -2.78 -17.79 -8.40
C ASP A 33 -2.92 -16.26 -8.40
N ILE A 34 -2.03 -15.60 -7.64
CA ILE A 34 -1.85 -14.16 -7.68
C ILE A 34 -0.60 -13.86 -8.50
N TYR A 35 -0.77 -13.01 -9.51
CA TYR A 35 0.34 -12.45 -10.28
C TYR A 35 0.46 -10.93 -10.07
N LEU A 36 1.60 -10.37 -10.44
CA LEU A 36 1.94 -8.98 -10.20
C LEU A 36 1.86 -8.18 -11.50
N ALA A 37 0.86 -7.30 -11.59
CA ALA A 37 0.71 -6.38 -12.73
C ALA A 37 -0.16 -5.18 -12.37
N HIS A 38 0.26 -3.97 -12.77
CA HIS A 38 -0.54 -2.77 -12.57
C HIS A 38 -1.76 -2.74 -13.51
N ASP A 39 -1.55 -2.99 -14.81
CA ASP A 39 -2.61 -2.86 -15.81
C ASP A 39 -3.39 -4.17 -16.00
N PRO A 40 -4.71 -4.09 -16.30
CA PRO A 40 -5.49 -5.27 -16.63
C PRO A 40 -5.06 -5.88 -17.96
N PHE A 41 -5.36 -7.17 -18.14
CA PHE A 41 -5.07 -7.93 -19.38
C PHE A 41 -3.58 -8.05 -19.72
N THR A 42 -2.71 -7.86 -18.74
CA THR A 42 -1.25 -8.06 -18.87
C THR A 42 -0.84 -9.36 -18.18
N HIS A 43 0.34 -9.86 -18.54
CA HIS A 43 0.97 -10.96 -17.84
C HIS A 43 2.03 -10.42 -16.86
N GLY A 44 2.15 -11.06 -15.71
CA GLY A 44 3.13 -10.71 -14.69
C GLY A 44 3.75 -11.93 -14.03
N GLU A 45 4.75 -11.72 -13.20
CA GLU A 45 5.34 -12.76 -12.37
C GLU A 45 4.36 -13.17 -11.26
N LEU A 46 4.43 -14.42 -10.82
CA LEU A 46 3.65 -14.87 -9.66
C LEU A 46 4.14 -14.17 -8.39
N LEU A 47 3.20 -13.77 -7.53
CA LEU A 47 3.53 -13.23 -6.22
C LEU A 47 4.42 -14.18 -5.42
N SER A 48 4.17 -15.50 -5.48
CA SER A 48 4.99 -16.52 -4.82
C SER A 48 6.48 -16.45 -5.22
N ASN A 49 6.79 -16.22 -6.50
CA ASN A 49 8.17 -16.12 -6.98
C ASN A 49 8.88 -14.89 -6.39
N LEU A 50 8.17 -13.76 -6.28
CA LEU A 50 8.72 -12.56 -5.66
C LEU A 50 8.97 -12.80 -4.16
N LEU A 51 8.00 -13.44 -3.46
CA LEU A 51 8.09 -13.68 -2.02
C LEU A 51 9.21 -14.68 -1.64
N GLU A 52 9.59 -15.60 -2.52
CA GLU A 52 10.75 -16.49 -2.32
C GLU A 52 12.08 -15.72 -2.22
N ASN A 53 12.14 -14.54 -2.78
CA ASN A 53 13.31 -13.66 -2.79
C ASN A 53 13.15 -12.42 -1.90
N TYR A 54 12.07 -12.35 -1.13
CA TYR A 54 11.73 -11.17 -0.33
C TYR A 54 12.42 -11.19 1.03
N ASP A 55 13.20 -10.16 1.30
CA ASP A 55 13.85 -9.90 2.60
C ASP A 55 13.90 -8.38 2.84
N HIS A 56 12.73 -7.73 2.84
CA HIS A 56 12.57 -6.29 2.99
C HIS A 56 11.71 -5.95 4.20
N ARG A 57 11.62 -4.66 4.55
CA ARG A 57 11.02 -4.19 5.81
C ARG A 57 9.49 -4.16 5.84
N LEU A 58 8.85 -3.98 4.69
CA LEU A 58 7.41 -3.85 4.55
C LEU A 58 7.01 -4.18 3.12
N ILE A 59 5.92 -4.92 2.94
CA ILE A 59 5.30 -5.07 1.62
C ILE A 59 3.88 -4.50 1.63
N ILE A 60 3.59 -3.60 0.69
CA ILE A 60 2.26 -3.05 0.45
C ILE A 60 1.61 -3.85 -0.67
N LEU A 61 0.47 -4.44 -0.37
CA LEU A 61 -0.30 -5.29 -1.27
C LEU A 61 -1.42 -4.45 -1.90
N ASN A 62 -1.14 -3.84 -3.07
CA ASN A 62 -2.08 -2.99 -3.79
C ASN A 62 -3.08 -3.87 -4.56
N VAL A 63 -4.33 -3.90 -4.11
CA VAL A 63 -5.38 -4.77 -4.65
C VAL A 63 -5.98 -4.16 -5.91
N LYS A 64 -5.70 -4.76 -7.07
CA LYS A 64 -6.26 -4.33 -8.37
C LYS A 64 -7.53 -5.10 -8.75
N GLU A 65 -7.83 -6.16 -8.01
CA GLU A 65 -9.02 -7.00 -8.19
C GLU A 65 -9.54 -7.43 -6.82
N ASP A 66 -10.84 -7.29 -6.58
CA ASP A 66 -11.47 -7.61 -5.29
C ASP A 66 -11.47 -9.12 -5.02
N GLY A 67 -11.24 -9.52 -3.77
CA GLY A 67 -11.35 -10.92 -3.33
C GLY A 67 -10.03 -11.70 -3.29
N LEU A 68 -8.88 -11.04 -3.45
CA LEU A 68 -7.55 -11.68 -3.41
C LEU A 68 -6.99 -11.87 -2.00
N GLU A 69 -7.58 -11.23 -1.00
CA GLU A 69 -6.97 -11.04 0.30
C GLU A 69 -6.70 -12.35 1.05
N ASP A 70 -7.65 -13.30 1.02
CA ASP A 70 -7.47 -14.59 1.70
C ASP A 70 -6.29 -15.37 1.11
N ARG A 71 -6.17 -15.36 -0.21
CA ARG A 71 -5.06 -16.01 -0.90
C ARG A 71 -3.73 -15.30 -0.67
N ALA A 72 -3.72 -13.96 -0.68
CA ALA A 72 -2.54 -13.17 -0.35
C ALA A 72 -2.07 -13.43 1.08
N ILE A 73 -2.98 -13.48 2.07
CA ILE A 73 -2.64 -13.80 3.47
C ILE A 73 -2.00 -15.19 3.59
N GLN A 74 -2.55 -16.20 2.93
CA GLN A 74 -1.95 -17.55 2.91
C GLN A 74 -0.51 -17.54 2.38
N LEU A 75 -0.23 -16.71 1.37
CA LEU A 75 1.13 -16.54 0.86
C LEU A 75 2.02 -15.80 1.87
N MET A 76 1.54 -14.71 2.50
CA MET A 76 2.30 -14.02 3.55
C MET A 76 2.65 -14.97 4.70
N GLU A 77 1.71 -15.81 5.15
CA GLU A 77 1.93 -16.81 6.18
C GLU A 77 2.94 -17.88 5.75
N LYS A 78 2.80 -18.42 4.54
CA LYS A 78 3.70 -19.41 3.96
C LYS A 78 5.16 -18.95 3.94
N TYR A 79 5.39 -17.67 3.60
CA TYR A 79 6.72 -17.08 3.54
C TYR A 79 7.12 -16.33 4.83
N ASN A 80 6.33 -16.46 5.92
CA ASN A 80 6.57 -15.85 7.23
C ASN A 80 6.74 -14.31 7.18
N ILE A 81 6.00 -13.64 6.29
CA ILE A 81 6.00 -12.19 6.14
C ILE A 81 4.90 -11.61 7.03
N ARG A 82 5.27 -10.77 8.00
CA ARG A 82 4.35 -10.20 8.99
C ARG A 82 4.06 -8.72 8.79
N GLU A 83 5.04 -7.98 8.23
CA GLU A 83 4.93 -6.55 8.00
C GLU A 83 4.37 -6.28 6.60
N TYR A 84 3.04 -6.22 6.50
CA TYR A 84 2.32 -5.89 5.29
C TYR A 84 0.99 -5.20 5.58
N PHE A 85 0.43 -4.54 4.58
CA PHE A 85 -0.96 -4.09 4.58
C PHE A 85 -1.56 -4.08 3.16
N PHE A 86 -2.89 -4.18 3.10
CA PHE A 86 -3.65 -4.06 1.86
C PHE A 86 -3.97 -2.61 1.54
N LEU A 87 -3.80 -2.24 0.27
CA LEU A 87 -4.09 -0.91 -0.27
C LEU A 87 -5.11 -1.02 -1.41
N ASP A 88 -5.88 0.04 -1.63
CA ASP A 88 -6.84 0.21 -2.74
C ASP A 88 -7.96 -0.84 -2.82
N GLN A 89 -8.32 -1.41 -1.69
CA GLN A 89 -9.49 -2.28 -1.61
C GLN A 89 -10.78 -1.48 -1.87
N PRO A 90 -11.78 -2.05 -2.59
CA PRO A 90 -13.13 -1.49 -2.61
C PRO A 90 -13.66 -1.26 -1.19
N PHE A 91 -14.34 -0.14 -0.95
CA PHE A 91 -14.73 0.25 0.41
C PHE A 91 -15.52 -0.83 1.19
N PRO A 92 -16.47 -1.59 0.57
CA PRO A 92 -17.15 -2.67 1.27
C PRO A 92 -16.20 -3.77 1.75
N THR A 93 -15.22 -4.14 0.93
CA THR A 93 -14.20 -5.15 1.24
C THR A 93 -13.22 -4.64 2.29
N LEU A 94 -12.76 -3.38 2.17
CA LEU A 94 -11.96 -2.72 3.19
C LEU A 94 -12.63 -2.78 4.57
N ARG A 95 -13.93 -2.43 4.64
CA ARG A 95 -14.73 -2.49 5.87
C ARG A 95 -14.85 -3.90 6.45
N LYS A 96 -15.07 -4.89 5.59
CA LYS A 96 -15.13 -6.30 6.00
C LYS A 96 -13.80 -6.75 6.59
N ASN A 97 -12.71 -6.47 5.89
CA ASN A 97 -11.37 -6.91 6.26
C ASN A 97 -10.85 -6.22 7.53
N SER A 98 -11.06 -4.92 7.68
CA SER A 98 -10.65 -4.18 8.89
C SER A 98 -11.36 -4.70 10.14
N ARG A 99 -12.68 -4.96 10.09
CA ARG A 99 -13.46 -5.48 11.22
C ARG A 99 -12.98 -6.83 11.77
N ILE A 100 -12.31 -7.62 10.94
CA ILE A 100 -11.73 -8.91 11.37
C ILE A 100 -10.23 -8.80 11.66
N GLY A 101 -9.71 -7.56 11.81
CA GLY A 101 -8.35 -7.30 12.26
C GLY A 101 -7.27 -7.45 11.18
N ARG A 102 -7.64 -7.41 9.89
CA ARG A 102 -6.66 -7.43 8.80
C ARG A 102 -5.97 -6.07 8.66
N ASN A 103 -4.69 -6.08 8.31
CA ASN A 103 -3.92 -4.87 8.06
C ASN A 103 -4.38 -4.20 6.76
N CYS A 104 -5.18 -3.17 6.86
CA CYS A 104 -5.74 -2.45 5.74
C CYS A 104 -5.43 -0.96 5.85
N ALA A 105 -5.21 -0.31 4.71
CA ALA A 105 -5.07 1.14 4.60
C ALA A 105 -6.32 1.76 3.98
N VAL A 106 -6.79 2.83 4.58
CA VAL A 106 -7.74 3.75 3.94
C VAL A 106 -6.96 4.85 3.24
N ARG A 107 -7.37 5.21 2.02
CA ARG A 107 -6.83 6.37 1.31
C ARG A 107 -7.46 7.65 1.82
N VAL A 108 -6.65 8.68 1.99
CA VAL A 108 -7.10 10.06 2.26
C VAL A 108 -6.37 10.98 1.30
N SER A 109 -7.09 11.86 0.65
CA SER A 109 -6.57 12.86 -0.28
C SER A 109 -7.44 14.11 -0.26
N GLU A 110 -7.10 15.13 -1.03
CA GLU A 110 -7.96 16.31 -1.22
C GLU A 110 -9.34 15.95 -1.81
N SER A 111 -9.49 14.80 -2.44
CA SER A 111 -10.75 14.31 -3.02
C SER A 111 -11.40 13.19 -2.22
N GLU A 112 -10.70 12.61 -1.23
CA GLU A 112 -11.14 11.48 -0.43
C GLU A 112 -10.96 11.82 1.06
N PRO A 113 -12.00 12.41 1.70
CA PRO A 113 -11.88 12.83 3.10
C PRO A 113 -11.77 11.64 4.05
N ILE A 114 -11.29 11.89 5.27
CA ILE A 114 -11.22 10.89 6.33
C ILE A 114 -12.61 10.28 6.55
N PRO A 115 -12.79 8.97 6.39
CA PRO A 115 -14.08 8.32 6.64
C PRO A 115 -14.47 8.42 8.12
N HIS A 116 -15.75 8.66 8.41
CA HIS A 116 -16.26 8.78 9.77
C HIS A 116 -16.15 7.48 10.62
N GLN A 117 -15.97 6.34 9.97
CA GLN A 117 -15.92 5.01 10.62
C GLN A 117 -14.66 4.24 10.17
N VAL A 118 -13.55 4.50 10.84
CA VAL A 118 -12.23 3.86 10.58
C VAL A 118 -11.68 3.14 11.82
N GLU A 119 -12.55 2.77 12.76
CA GLU A 119 -12.16 2.30 14.09
C GLU A 119 -11.30 1.05 14.05
N ASP A 120 -11.45 0.23 13.01
CA ASP A 120 -10.73 -1.04 12.85
C ASP A 120 -9.59 -0.96 11.82
N MET A 121 -9.27 0.22 11.30
CA MET A 121 -8.19 0.39 10.33
C MET A 121 -6.83 0.43 11.02
N THR A 122 -5.79 -0.03 10.33
CA THR A 122 -4.42 -0.05 10.89
C THR A 122 -3.53 0.98 10.22
N TRP A 123 -3.84 1.38 8.98
CA TRP A 123 -3.06 2.31 8.20
C TRP A 123 -3.89 3.39 7.54
N ILE A 124 -3.26 4.54 7.29
CA ILE A 124 -3.74 5.59 6.39
C ILE A 124 -2.71 5.78 5.27
N TRP A 125 -3.18 5.72 4.03
CA TRP A 125 -2.47 6.10 2.83
C TRP A 125 -2.81 7.55 2.50
N ILE A 126 -1.85 8.46 2.68
CA ILE A 126 -2.04 9.91 2.48
C ILE A 126 -1.50 10.27 1.10
N ASP A 127 -2.38 10.71 0.22
CA ASP A 127 -2.09 11.06 -1.17
C ASP A 127 -2.46 12.52 -1.46
N SER A 128 -1.92 13.08 -2.53
CA SER A 128 -2.37 14.32 -3.13
C SER A 128 -2.21 14.24 -4.64
N PHE A 129 -3.31 14.32 -5.37
CA PHE A 129 -3.32 14.23 -6.83
C PHE A 129 -2.98 15.57 -7.49
N THR A 130 -3.29 16.69 -6.83
CA THR A 130 -3.12 18.05 -7.36
C THR A 130 -1.94 18.80 -6.77
N GLY A 131 -1.34 18.30 -5.68
CA GLY A 131 -0.34 19.02 -4.88
C GLY A 131 -0.96 19.85 -3.76
N ASP A 132 -2.27 19.76 -3.55
CA ASP A 132 -2.94 20.33 -2.39
C ASP A 132 -2.78 19.40 -1.18
N TRP A 133 -1.97 19.83 -0.21
CA TRP A 133 -1.70 19.14 1.04
C TRP A 133 -2.45 19.72 2.24
N SER A 134 -3.50 20.52 2.01
CA SER A 134 -4.28 21.17 3.07
C SER A 134 -4.87 20.17 4.09
N HIS A 135 -5.16 18.95 3.66
CA HIS A 135 -5.68 17.85 4.51
C HIS A 135 -4.60 17.14 5.35
N LEU A 136 -3.31 17.39 5.11
CA LEU A 136 -2.21 16.60 5.70
C LEU A 136 -2.16 16.70 7.21
N VAL A 137 -2.26 17.92 7.76
CA VAL A 137 -2.16 18.14 9.22
C VAL A 137 -3.32 17.48 9.96
N GLU A 138 -4.57 17.68 9.47
CA GLU A 138 -5.76 17.06 10.04
C GLU A 138 -5.65 15.53 9.99
N THR A 139 -5.20 14.98 8.86
CA THR A 139 -5.03 13.53 8.67
C THR A 139 -3.95 12.98 9.60
N ALA A 140 -2.84 13.67 9.76
CA ALA A 140 -1.75 13.27 10.67
C ALA A 140 -2.18 13.28 12.14
N ASP A 141 -2.92 14.30 12.55
CA ASP A 141 -3.47 14.39 13.91
C ASP A 141 -4.53 13.31 14.16
N PHE A 142 -5.40 13.07 13.20
CA PHE A 142 -6.36 11.98 13.27
C PHE A 142 -5.66 10.62 13.42
N ALA A 143 -4.66 10.33 12.58
CA ALA A 143 -3.89 9.11 12.65
C ALA A 143 -3.22 8.91 14.03
N ARG A 144 -2.60 9.97 14.56
CA ARG A 144 -1.96 9.97 15.88
C ARG A 144 -2.97 9.66 16.99
N ASN A 145 -4.13 10.32 16.97
CA ASN A 145 -5.18 10.14 17.97
C ASN A 145 -5.81 8.74 17.95
N LYS A 146 -5.80 8.08 16.80
CA LYS A 146 -6.30 6.72 16.59
C LYS A 146 -5.21 5.64 16.64
N SER A 147 -3.95 6.01 16.86
CA SER A 147 -2.79 5.11 16.81
C SER A 147 -2.65 4.36 15.49
N LEU A 148 -3.02 5.01 14.38
CA LEU A 148 -2.87 4.47 13.04
C LEU A 148 -1.48 4.74 12.49
N ARG A 149 -0.96 3.82 11.71
CA ARG A 149 0.28 4.01 10.94
C ARG A 149 -0.03 4.81 9.67
N THR A 150 0.93 5.59 9.20
CA THR A 150 0.75 6.43 8.00
C THR A 150 1.76 6.06 6.92
N CYS A 151 1.31 6.08 5.67
CA CYS A 151 2.16 6.02 4.49
C CYS A 151 1.88 7.26 3.64
N LEU A 152 2.89 8.12 3.47
CA LEU A 152 2.78 9.34 2.69
C LEU A 152 3.28 9.06 1.27
N VAL A 153 2.46 9.45 0.28
CA VAL A 153 2.78 9.28 -1.13
C VAL A 153 3.73 10.38 -1.59
N SER A 154 4.78 9.99 -2.30
CA SER A 154 5.70 10.95 -2.88
C SER A 154 5.08 11.62 -4.13
N PRO A 155 5.25 12.96 -4.29
CA PRO A 155 4.71 13.70 -5.43
C PRO A 155 5.09 13.14 -6.81
N GLU A 156 6.24 12.48 -6.91
CA GLU A 156 6.70 11.86 -8.16
C GLU A 156 5.75 10.77 -8.68
N LEU A 157 5.00 10.09 -7.79
CA LEU A 157 4.02 9.08 -8.20
C LEU A 157 2.85 9.72 -8.96
N GLN A 158 2.60 11.02 -8.74
CA GLN A 158 1.62 11.82 -9.44
C GLN A 158 2.23 12.67 -10.57
N GLY A 159 3.47 12.36 -11.00
CA GLY A 159 4.17 13.04 -12.11
C GLY A 159 4.66 14.45 -11.77
N ARG A 160 4.70 14.85 -10.49
CA ARG A 160 5.18 16.16 -10.04
C ARG A 160 6.64 16.11 -9.61
N GLN A 161 7.31 17.27 -9.55
CA GLN A 161 8.70 17.38 -9.05
C GLN A 161 8.69 17.34 -7.52
N GLY A 162 9.07 16.18 -6.95
CA GLY A 162 8.93 15.88 -5.54
C GLY A 162 9.79 16.66 -4.56
N THR A 163 10.95 17.16 -4.98
CA THR A 163 11.94 17.69 -4.03
C THR A 163 11.42 18.87 -3.21
N THR A 164 10.74 19.82 -3.84
CA THR A 164 10.23 21.03 -3.17
C THR A 164 9.03 20.71 -2.27
N GLU A 165 8.10 19.89 -2.76
CA GLU A 165 6.92 19.48 -1.99
C GLU A 165 7.30 18.62 -0.76
N ILE A 166 8.25 17.67 -0.91
CA ILE A 166 8.71 16.83 0.21
C ILE A 166 9.37 17.67 1.32
N ILE A 167 10.09 18.74 0.97
CA ILE A 167 10.67 19.65 1.96
C ILE A 167 9.54 20.36 2.72
N ALA A 168 8.56 20.91 2.01
CA ALA A 168 7.41 21.60 2.61
C ALA A 168 6.57 20.69 3.54
N ILE A 169 6.45 19.40 3.20
CA ILE A 169 5.74 18.42 4.02
C ILE A 169 6.50 18.08 5.32
N LYS A 170 7.82 18.25 5.35
CA LYS A 170 8.65 17.95 6.53
C LYS A 170 8.75 19.09 7.53
N GLU A 171 8.44 20.31 7.14
CA GLU A 171 8.35 21.51 7.97
C GLU A 171 6.98 21.61 8.66
#